data_1c172a2fcfe59c277eef4c68524d98af
#
_entry.id   1c172a2fcfe59c277eef4c68524d98af
#
_cell.length_a   1.000
_cell.length_b   1.000
_cell.length_c   1.000
_cell.angle_alpha   90.00
_cell.angle_beta   90.00
_cell.angle_gamma   90.00
#
_symmetry.space_group_name_H-M   'P 1'
#
loop_
_entity.id
_entity.type
_entity.pdbx_description
1 polymer ?
#
loop_
_entity_poly.entity_id
_entity_poly.type
_entity_poly.pdbx_seq_one_letter_code
_entity_poly.pdbx_strand_id
1 'polypeptide(L)'
;LGDEAYSMYEKAPKNIEVKQPIVNGVIADFTAMQTMIQLYFKGMHGKKFAEGLAAGGNAEFYIAVPSDITEVEKRAFFDLIASSSLKTKKIRIVEKPIADALGAGLDVMDATGRLIVNIGADTTEISLISLGGIVQSRLLKIGGTKFDEAIQQTVKKKHNLVIGMKSAERLKMQLASGIKEEEEITYDVMGRN
;
A
#
# COMPACT_ATOMS: atom_id res chain seq x y z
N LEU A 1 9.33 8.23 9.71
CA LEU A 1 8.31 7.34 9.15
C LEU A 1 7.26 8.15 8.40
N GLY A 2 6.52 7.48 7.48
CA GLY A 2 5.44 8.15 6.76
C GLY A 2 5.98 9.35 5.98
N ASP A 3 5.30 10.49 6.10
CA ASP A 3 5.59 11.72 5.32
C ASP A 3 7.03 12.22 5.51
N GLU A 4 7.59 12.10 6.71
CA GLU A 4 8.99 12.49 6.95
C GLU A 4 9.96 11.61 6.14
N ALA A 5 9.80 10.29 6.19
CA ALA A 5 10.63 9.38 5.40
C ALA A 5 10.39 9.59 3.90
N TYR A 6 9.13 9.75 3.49
CA TYR A 6 8.78 10.04 2.11
C TYR A 6 9.37 11.37 1.64
N SER A 7 9.42 12.40 2.49
CA SER A 7 10.05 13.69 2.14
C SER A 7 11.53 13.55 1.82
N MET A 8 12.23 12.59 2.44
CA MET A 8 13.65 12.31 2.21
C MET A 8 13.92 11.33 1.06
N TYR A 9 12.90 10.65 0.55
CA TYR A 9 13.06 9.71 -0.58
C TYR A 9 13.65 10.42 -1.79
N GLU A 10 14.66 9.82 -2.45
CA GLU A 10 15.48 10.39 -3.52
C GLU A 10 16.34 11.63 -3.13
N LYS A 11 16.27 12.10 -1.87
CA LYS A 11 17.02 13.30 -1.40
C LYS A 11 17.84 13.01 -0.16
N ALA A 12 17.76 11.80 0.38
CA ALA A 12 18.48 11.45 1.59
C ALA A 12 20.00 11.55 1.40
N PRO A 13 20.74 12.07 2.38
CA PRO A 13 22.20 12.04 2.36
C PRO A 13 22.71 10.59 2.43
N LYS A 14 23.98 10.35 2.02
CA LYS A 14 24.55 9.01 1.87
C LYS A 14 24.50 8.12 3.13
N ASN A 15 24.39 8.72 4.30
CA ASN A 15 24.31 8.04 5.60
C ASN A 15 22.88 7.73 6.05
N ILE A 16 21.85 8.10 5.25
CA ILE A 16 20.45 7.83 5.54
C ILE A 16 19.87 7.02 4.39
N GLU A 17 19.32 5.86 4.71
CA GLU A 17 18.60 5.01 3.76
C GLU A 17 17.09 5.09 4.00
N VAL A 18 16.34 5.42 2.96
CA VAL A 18 14.88 5.38 2.98
C VAL A 18 14.42 4.09 2.34
N LYS A 19 13.80 3.22 3.14
CA LYS A 19 13.35 1.89 2.71
C LYS A 19 11.85 1.84 2.48
N GLN A 20 11.46 1.10 1.45
CA GLN A 20 10.08 0.70 1.19
C GLN A 20 9.97 -0.81 1.46
N PRO A 21 9.44 -1.22 2.63
CA PRO A 21 9.49 -2.61 3.06
C PRO A 21 8.51 -3.53 2.35
N ILE A 22 7.49 -2.98 1.68
CA ILE A 22 6.52 -3.72 0.85
C ILE A 22 6.72 -3.31 -0.60
N VAL A 23 6.85 -4.29 -1.48
CA VAL A 23 6.97 -4.09 -2.94
C VAL A 23 6.07 -5.09 -3.65
N ASN A 24 5.30 -4.63 -4.61
CA ASN A 24 4.36 -5.46 -5.37
C ASN A 24 3.38 -6.28 -4.49
N GLY A 25 2.99 -5.73 -3.35
CA GLY A 25 2.03 -6.35 -2.43
C GLY A 25 2.61 -7.38 -1.47
N VAL A 26 3.93 -7.64 -1.49
CA VAL A 26 4.60 -8.60 -0.60
C VAL A 26 5.70 -7.94 0.23
N ILE A 27 6.08 -8.58 1.35
CA ILE A 27 7.14 -8.08 2.24
C ILE A 27 8.49 -8.31 1.56
N ALA A 28 9.16 -7.23 1.15
CA ALA A 28 10.50 -7.26 0.54
C ALA A 28 11.63 -7.15 1.59
N ASP A 29 11.40 -6.41 2.68
CA ASP A 29 12.33 -6.28 3.81
C ASP A 29 11.58 -6.52 5.12
N PHE A 30 11.71 -7.73 5.65
CA PHE A 30 11.00 -8.16 6.87
C PHE A 30 11.42 -7.34 8.10
N THR A 31 12.70 -7.07 8.25
CA THR A 31 13.24 -6.32 9.40
C THR A 31 12.77 -4.86 9.38
N ALA A 32 12.81 -4.22 8.21
CA ALA A 32 12.30 -2.86 8.05
C ALA A 32 10.80 -2.80 8.30
N MET A 33 10.02 -3.79 7.81
CA MET A 33 8.59 -3.87 8.04
C MET A 33 8.24 -4.07 9.52
N GLN A 34 8.97 -4.95 10.22
CA GLN A 34 8.79 -5.17 11.65
C GLN A 34 9.07 -3.90 12.46
N THR A 35 10.17 -3.21 12.14
CA THR A 35 10.53 -1.92 12.77
C THR A 35 9.45 -0.86 12.51
N MET A 36 8.97 -0.77 11.28
CA MET A 36 7.92 0.17 10.89
C MET A 36 6.63 -0.07 11.70
N ILE A 37 6.18 -1.31 11.79
CA ILE A 37 4.98 -1.68 12.58
C ILE A 37 5.17 -1.31 14.05
N GLN A 38 6.29 -1.65 14.66
CA GLN A 38 6.57 -1.31 16.06
C GLN A 38 6.53 0.20 16.31
N LEU A 39 7.09 0.99 15.38
CA LEU A 39 7.08 2.45 15.49
C LEU A 39 5.68 3.03 15.30
N TYR A 40 4.88 2.49 14.36
CA TYR A 40 3.48 2.89 14.21
C TYR A 40 2.67 2.64 15.49
N PHE A 41 2.79 1.46 16.08
CA PHE A 41 2.08 1.16 17.33
C PHE A 41 2.51 2.06 18.49
N LYS A 42 3.79 2.43 18.56
CA LYS A 42 4.27 3.40 19.57
C LYS A 42 3.71 4.81 19.32
N GLY A 43 3.56 5.21 18.07
CA GLY A 43 3.12 6.55 17.69
C GLY A 43 1.61 6.77 17.77
N MET A 44 0.81 5.78 17.33
CA MET A 44 -0.64 5.93 17.17
C MET A 44 -1.42 6.05 18.49
N HIS A 45 -0.95 5.43 19.56
CA HIS A 45 -1.73 5.27 20.79
C HIS A 45 -1.03 5.80 22.05
N GLY A 46 0.10 6.46 21.89
CA GLY A 46 0.91 6.94 23.02
C GLY A 46 1.46 5.79 23.88
N LYS A 47 2.27 6.15 24.87
CA LYS A 47 2.93 5.17 25.77
C LYS A 47 1.95 4.19 26.42
N LYS A 48 0.79 4.66 26.88
CA LYS A 48 -0.20 3.83 27.61
C LYS A 48 -0.77 2.67 26.79
N PHE A 49 -1.02 2.84 25.48
CA PHE A 49 -1.52 1.75 24.65
C PHE A 49 -0.43 0.73 24.31
N ALA A 50 0.77 1.19 23.98
CA ALA A 50 1.92 0.32 23.75
C ALA A 50 2.30 -0.46 25.03
N GLU A 51 2.25 0.18 26.20
CA GLU A 51 2.45 -0.44 27.51
C GLU A 51 1.32 -1.43 27.83
N GLY A 52 0.05 -1.12 27.53
CA GLY A 52 -1.08 -2.01 27.68
C GLY A 52 -0.99 -3.26 26.81
N LEU A 53 -0.57 -3.13 25.54
CA LEU A 53 -0.30 -4.27 24.67
C LEU A 53 0.90 -5.09 25.14
N ALA A 54 1.97 -4.43 25.62
CA ALA A 54 3.16 -5.09 26.15
C ALA A 54 2.89 -5.73 27.53
N ALA A 55 2.01 -5.16 28.35
CA ALA A 55 1.69 -5.63 29.70
C ALA A 55 0.72 -6.83 29.76
N GLY A 56 0.26 -7.34 28.62
CA GLY A 56 -0.63 -8.50 28.57
C GLY A 56 -2.00 -8.21 27.95
N GLY A 57 -2.11 -7.17 27.14
CA GLY A 57 -3.31 -6.83 26.40
C GLY A 57 -3.77 -7.97 25.49
N ASN A 58 -5.08 -8.25 25.50
CA ASN A 58 -5.72 -9.28 24.68
C ASN A 58 -6.03 -8.74 23.27
N ALA A 59 -5.03 -8.21 22.53
CA ALA A 59 -5.24 -7.69 21.20
C ALA A 59 -5.41 -8.81 20.17
N GLU A 60 -6.41 -8.67 19.32
CA GLU A 60 -6.58 -9.49 18.13
C GLU A 60 -6.13 -8.68 16.89
N PHE A 61 -5.33 -9.31 16.04
CA PHE A 61 -4.82 -8.71 14.81
C PHE A 61 -5.51 -9.34 13.61
N TYR A 62 -6.04 -8.50 12.75
CA TYR A 62 -6.55 -8.86 11.44
C TYR A 62 -5.64 -8.23 10.40
N ILE A 63 -5.00 -9.06 9.58
CA ILE A 63 -4.04 -8.62 8.57
C ILE A 63 -4.63 -8.90 7.20
N ALA A 64 -4.98 -7.85 6.48
CA ALA A 64 -5.44 -7.97 5.11
C ALA A 64 -4.24 -8.15 4.17
N VAL A 65 -4.26 -9.24 3.41
CA VAL A 65 -3.21 -9.58 2.44
C VAL A 65 -3.81 -9.79 1.04
N PRO A 66 -3.07 -9.56 -0.03
CA PRO A 66 -3.56 -9.86 -1.38
C PRO A 66 -3.99 -11.33 -1.51
N SER A 67 -5.01 -11.60 -2.31
CA SER A 67 -5.54 -12.96 -2.48
C SER A 67 -4.64 -13.84 -3.36
N ASP A 68 -3.91 -13.23 -4.30
CA ASP A 68 -3.02 -13.92 -5.26
C ASP A 68 -1.57 -13.87 -4.80
N ILE A 69 -1.30 -14.36 -3.58
CA ILE A 69 0.04 -14.54 -3.02
C ILE A 69 0.24 -15.97 -2.53
N THR A 70 1.49 -16.39 -2.45
CA THR A 70 1.87 -17.74 -2.01
C THR A 70 1.62 -17.93 -0.51
N GLU A 71 1.50 -19.19 -0.07
CA GLU A 71 1.38 -19.52 1.36
C GLU A 71 2.62 -19.09 2.17
N VAL A 72 3.80 -19.04 1.55
CA VAL A 72 5.02 -18.53 2.18
C VAL A 72 4.91 -17.03 2.45
N GLU A 73 4.41 -16.28 1.47
CA GLU A 73 4.18 -14.83 1.61
C GLU A 73 3.09 -14.54 2.65
N LYS A 74 1.98 -15.30 2.66
CA LYS A 74 0.96 -15.21 3.73
C LYS A 74 1.57 -15.48 5.10
N ARG A 75 2.43 -16.49 5.19
CA ARG A 75 3.13 -16.83 6.44
C ARG A 75 4.04 -15.70 6.90
N ALA A 76 4.74 -15.01 6.00
CA ALA A 76 5.56 -13.86 6.35
C ALA A 76 4.75 -12.74 7.01
N PHE A 77 3.54 -12.45 6.53
CA PHE A 77 2.64 -11.49 7.18
C PHE A 77 2.19 -11.94 8.58
N PHE A 78 1.91 -13.22 8.76
CA PHE A 78 1.59 -13.76 10.09
C PHE A 78 2.79 -13.64 11.04
N ASP A 79 3.97 -14.06 10.60
CA ASP A 79 5.20 -14.08 11.40
C ASP A 79 5.66 -12.67 11.78
N LEU A 80 5.34 -11.66 10.96
CA LEU A 80 5.60 -10.25 11.25
C LEU A 80 5.03 -9.80 12.61
N ILE A 81 3.81 -10.22 12.91
CA ILE A 81 3.16 -9.92 14.20
C ILE A 81 3.54 -10.95 15.25
N ALA A 82 3.58 -12.23 14.91
CA ALA A 82 3.88 -13.32 15.84
C ALA A 82 5.28 -13.21 16.46
N SER A 83 6.27 -12.74 15.67
CA SER A 83 7.65 -12.51 16.12
C SER A 83 7.89 -11.11 16.70
N SER A 84 6.88 -10.25 16.72
CA SER A 84 6.99 -8.91 17.31
C SER A 84 6.94 -8.97 18.85
N SER A 85 7.35 -7.87 19.50
CA SER A 85 7.21 -7.72 20.95
C SER A 85 5.75 -7.49 21.42
N LEU A 86 4.79 -7.47 20.50
CA LEU A 86 3.39 -7.24 20.79
C LEU A 86 2.76 -8.51 21.36
N LYS A 87 2.17 -8.42 22.52
CA LYS A 87 1.41 -9.54 23.10
C LYS A 87 0.06 -9.66 22.40
N THR A 88 -0.09 -10.74 21.63
CA THR A 88 -1.27 -10.98 20.81
C THR A 88 -2.08 -12.15 21.35
N LYS A 89 -3.39 -11.99 21.43
CA LYS A 89 -4.33 -13.09 21.73
C LYS A 89 -4.57 -13.93 20.48
N LYS A 90 -4.71 -13.29 19.33
CA LYS A 90 -5.04 -13.93 18.07
C LYS A 90 -4.53 -13.13 16.88
N ILE A 91 -4.03 -13.83 15.88
CA ILE A 91 -3.66 -13.25 14.58
C ILE A 91 -4.50 -13.96 13.52
N ARG A 92 -5.15 -13.18 12.67
CA ARG A 92 -5.95 -13.67 11.54
C ARG A 92 -5.47 -13.02 10.26
N ILE A 93 -5.22 -13.84 9.26
CA ILE A 93 -5.03 -13.38 7.90
C ILE A 93 -6.40 -13.30 7.23
N VAL A 94 -6.67 -12.20 6.56
CA VAL A 94 -7.90 -11.92 5.81
C VAL A 94 -7.53 -11.59 4.38
N GLU A 95 -8.27 -12.09 3.44
CA GLU A 95 -8.07 -11.72 2.04
C GLU A 95 -8.51 -10.27 1.82
N LYS A 96 -7.60 -9.48 1.27
CA LYS A 96 -7.77 -8.03 1.10
C LYS A 96 -9.07 -7.66 0.35
N PRO A 97 -9.49 -8.34 -0.74
CA PRO A 97 -10.74 -8.02 -1.43
C PRO A 97 -11.97 -8.12 -0.53
N ILE A 98 -12.00 -9.07 0.40
CA ILE A 98 -13.10 -9.21 1.38
C ILE A 98 -13.09 -8.01 2.33
N ALA A 99 -11.92 -7.62 2.84
CA ALA A 99 -11.78 -6.44 3.70
C ALA A 99 -12.16 -5.14 2.96
N ASP A 100 -11.76 -5.01 1.70
CA ASP A 100 -12.09 -3.87 0.85
C ASP A 100 -13.60 -3.75 0.61
N ALA A 101 -14.27 -4.89 0.31
CA ALA A 101 -15.72 -4.93 0.12
C ALA A 101 -16.49 -4.52 1.38
N LEU A 102 -16.08 -5.06 2.54
CA LEU A 102 -16.66 -4.70 3.84
C LEU A 102 -16.42 -3.20 4.16
N GLY A 103 -15.22 -2.69 3.88
CA GLY A 103 -14.89 -1.28 4.05
C GLY A 103 -15.71 -0.35 3.16
N ALA A 104 -16.08 -0.82 1.96
CA ALA A 104 -16.99 -0.12 1.06
C ALA A 104 -18.49 -0.27 1.44
N GLY A 105 -18.79 -0.95 2.54
CA GLY A 105 -20.18 -1.16 3.02
C GLY A 105 -20.98 -2.18 2.20
N LEU A 106 -20.31 -3.06 1.46
CA LEU A 106 -20.96 -4.10 0.68
C LEU A 106 -21.26 -5.32 1.55
N ASP A 107 -22.45 -5.93 1.34
CA ASP A 107 -22.74 -7.24 1.90
C ASP A 107 -21.99 -8.30 1.10
N VAL A 108 -20.95 -8.86 1.70
CA VAL A 108 -20.14 -9.91 1.08
C VAL A 108 -20.84 -11.27 1.08
N MET A 109 -21.87 -11.45 1.91
CA MET A 109 -22.66 -12.69 1.98
C MET A 109 -23.75 -12.78 0.90
N ASP A 110 -24.01 -11.70 0.20
CA ASP A 110 -24.98 -11.69 -0.92
C ASP A 110 -24.55 -12.69 -2.00
N ALA A 111 -25.52 -13.41 -2.55
CA ALA A 111 -25.32 -14.32 -3.68
C ALA A 111 -25.02 -13.60 -5.00
N THR A 112 -25.39 -12.32 -5.09
CA THR A 112 -25.06 -11.48 -6.24
C THR A 112 -23.57 -11.23 -6.29
N GLY A 113 -22.92 -11.55 -7.41
CA GLY A 113 -21.49 -11.30 -7.60
C GLY A 113 -21.16 -9.82 -7.49
N ARG A 114 -20.18 -9.47 -6.64
CA ARG A 114 -19.67 -8.12 -6.46
C ARG A 114 -18.27 -8.03 -7.03
N LEU A 115 -18.07 -7.16 -8.02
CA LEU A 115 -16.74 -6.89 -8.58
C LEU A 115 -16.08 -5.77 -7.78
N ILE A 116 -14.92 -6.07 -7.21
CA ILE A 116 -14.06 -5.11 -6.50
C ILE A 116 -12.81 -4.86 -7.32
N VAL A 117 -12.48 -3.60 -7.54
CA VAL A 117 -11.24 -3.17 -8.17
C VAL A 117 -10.50 -2.26 -7.17
N ASN A 118 -9.39 -2.75 -6.64
CA ASN A 118 -8.54 -1.99 -5.73
C ASN A 118 -7.27 -1.56 -6.47
N ILE A 119 -7.13 -0.26 -6.73
CA ILE A 119 -5.96 0.32 -7.39
C ILE A 119 -5.06 0.92 -6.31
N GLY A 120 -3.96 0.23 -6.01
CA GLY A 120 -2.96 0.65 -5.03
C GLY A 120 -1.77 1.39 -5.64
N ALA A 121 -0.72 1.57 -4.84
CA ALA A 121 0.53 2.17 -5.31
C ALA A 121 1.26 1.27 -6.32
N ASP A 122 1.48 0.00 -5.98
CA ASP A 122 2.26 -0.94 -6.79
C ASP A 122 1.40 -1.95 -7.55
N THR A 123 0.19 -2.23 -7.05
CA THR A 123 -0.65 -3.31 -7.57
C THR A 123 -2.10 -2.86 -7.76
N THR A 124 -2.76 -3.48 -8.73
CA THR A 124 -4.21 -3.43 -8.88
C THR A 124 -4.75 -4.85 -8.70
N GLU A 125 -5.70 -5.01 -7.79
CA GLU A 125 -6.36 -6.28 -7.52
C GLU A 125 -7.82 -6.20 -8.00
N ILE A 126 -8.21 -7.15 -8.84
CA ILE A 126 -9.57 -7.26 -9.40
C ILE A 126 -10.16 -8.57 -8.90
N SER A 127 -11.24 -8.50 -8.14
CA SER A 127 -11.81 -9.66 -7.47
C SER A 127 -13.34 -9.71 -7.60
N LEU A 128 -13.85 -10.89 -7.87
CA LEU A 128 -15.28 -11.19 -7.84
C LEU A 128 -15.60 -11.92 -6.54
N ILE A 129 -16.51 -11.36 -5.76
CA ILE A 129 -16.94 -11.87 -4.46
C ILE A 129 -18.39 -12.30 -4.53
N SER A 130 -18.72 -13.45 -3.94
CA SER A 130 -20.09 -13.92 -3.77
C SER A 130 -20.16 -14.89 -2.59
N LEU A 131 -21.23 -14.87 -1.81
CA LEU A 131 -21.50 -15.76 -0.68
C LEU A 131 -20.31 -15.83 0.32
N GLY A 132 -19.68 -14.70 0.61
CA GLY A 132 -18.57 -14.58 1.57
C GLY A 132 -17.23 -15.10 1.09
N GLY A 133 -17.12 -15.51 -0.18
CA GLY A 133 -15.88 -16.05 -0.77
C GLY A 133 -15.43 -15.31 -2.02
N ILE A 134 -14.15 -15.42 -2.33
CA ILE A 134 -13.59 -14.95 -3.59
C ILE A 134 -13.81 -16.02 -4.66
N VAL A 135 -14.64 -15.70 -5.65
CA VAL A 135 -14.93 -16.56 -6.80
C VAL A 135 -13.74 -16.56 -7.77
N GLN A 136 -13.21 -15.40 -8.02
CA GLN A 136 -12.04 -15.19 -8.88
C GLN A 136 -11.31 -13.92 -8.45
N SER A 137 -9.97 -13.96 -8.49
CA SER A 137 -9.14 -12.79 -8.28
C SER A 137 -7.98 -12.76 -9.25
N ARG A 138 -7.52 -11.54 -9.54
CA ARG A 138 -6.34 -11.29 -10.35
C ARG A 138 -5.58 -10.11 -9.78
N LEU A 139 -4.29 -10.33 -9.49
CA LEU A 139 -3.36 -9.29 -9.07
C LEU A 139 -2.50 -8.85 -10.26
N LEU A 140 -2.57 -7.57 -10.58
CA LEU A 140 -1.75 -6.93 -11.59
C LEU A 140 -0.65 -6.12 -10.90
N LYS A 141 0.61 -6.25 -11.32
CA LYS A 141 1.73 -5.43 -10.85
C LYS A 141 1.77 -4.07 -11.57
N ILE A 142 0.61 -3.41 -11.58
CA ILE A 142 0.37 -2.10 -12.15
C ILE A 142 -0.42 -1.30 -11.12
N GLY A 143 0.06 -0.13 -10.74
CA GLY A 143 -0.56 0.77 -9.80
C GLY A 143 -0.03 2.19 -9.99
N GLY A 144 -0.24 3.03 -8.99
CA GLY A 144 0.15 4.45 -9.01
C GLY A 144 1.60 4.69 -9.38
N THR A 145 2.53 3.85 -8.88
CA THR A 145 3.96 3.94 -9.20
C THR A 145 4.24 3.76 -10.69
N LYS A 146 3.54 2.82 -11.34
CA LYS A 146 3.69 2.63 -12.80
C LYS A 146 3.13 3.80 -13.60
N PHE A 147 2.10 4.46 -13.11
CA PHE A 147 1.59 5.68 -13.73
C PHE A 147 2.60 6.82 -13.61
N ASP A 148 3.28 6.96 -12.47
CA ASP A 148 4.32 7.96 -12.25
C ASP A 148 5.53 7.72 -13.17
N GLU A 149 5.97 6.47 -13.31
CA GLU A 149 7.02 6.08 -14.26
C GLU A 149 6.63 6.44 -15.71
N ALA A 150 5.39 6.19 -16.11
CA ALA A 150 4.88 6.53 -17.43
C ALA A 150 4.86 8.06 -17.68
N ILE A 151 4.50 8.84 -16.66
CA ILE A 151 4.55 10.30 -16.71
C ILE A 151 5.99 10.78 -16.87
N GLN A 152 6.95 10.26 -16.06
CA GLN A 152 8.37 10.60 -16.21
C GLN A 152 8.88 10.34 -17.63
N GLN A 153 8.55 9.16 -18.18
CA GLN A 153 8.96 8.78 -19.52
C GLN A 153 8.34 9.71 -20.58
N THR A 154 7.08 10.08 -20.41
CA THR A 154 6.37 10.97 -21.32
C THR A 154 6.96 12.38 -21.30
N VAL A 155 7.23 12.93 -20.12
CA VAL A 155 7.86 14.25 -19.95
C VAL A 155 9.27 14.25 -20.56
N LYS A 156 10.05 13.19 -20.30
CA LYS A 156 11.38 13.05 -20.90
C LYS A 156 11.32 12.99 -22.43
N LYS A 157 10.38 12.22 -22.98
CA LYS A 157 10.26 12.01 -24.43
C LYS A 157 9.74 13.27 -25.15
N LYS A 158 8.77 13.97 -24.58
CA LYS A 158 8.13 15.12 -25.21
C LYS A 158 8.86 16.43 -24.99
N HIS A 159 9.47 16.61 -23.82
CA HIS A 159 10.04 17.88 -23.39
C HIS A 159 11.55 17.82 -23.12
N ASN A 160 12.20 16.64 -23.30
CA ASN A 160 13.61 16.40 -22.97
C ASN A 160 13.96 16.80 -21.52
N LEU A 161 13.02 16.65 -20.61
CA LEU A 161 13.13 17.06 -19.21
C LEU A 161 13.07 15.84 -18.29
N VAL A 162 14.05 15.67 -17.42
CA VAL A 162 14.07 14.60 -16.40
C VAL A 162 13.48 15.15 -15.11
N ILE A 163 12.38 14.53 -14.66
CA ILE A 163 11.71 14.85 -13.40
C ILE A 163 11.81 13.67 -12.42
N GLY A 164 11.85 13.94 -11.10
CA GLY A 164 11.84 12.91 -10.06
C GLY A 164 10.46 12.26 -9.90
N MET A 165 10.41 11.08 -9.23
CA MET A 165 9.16 10.33 -9.00
C MET A 165 8.12 11.17 -8.27
N LYS A 166 8.51 11.95 -7.25
CA LYS A 166 7.59 12.84 -6.53
C LYS A 166 6.97 13.93 -7.40
N SER A 167 7.72 14.44 -8.38
CA SER A 167 7.19 15.41 -9.33
C SER A 167 6.19 14.74 -10.27
N ALA A 168 6.47 13.52 -10.72
CA ALA A 168 5.57 12.73 -11.54
C ALA A 168 4.28 12.37 -10.78
N GLU A 169 4.39 11.95 -9.52
CA GLU A 169 3.24 11.68 -8.65
C GLU A 169 2.38 12.93 -8.47
N ARG A 170 2.99 14.09 -8.22
CA ARG A 170 2.27 15.36 -8.12
C ARG A 170 1.54 15.70 -9.41
N LEU A 171 2.18 15.53 -10.57
CA LEU A 171 1.54 15.72 -11.87
C LEU A 171 0.34 14.77 -12.03
N LYS A 172 0.50 13.49 -11.69
CA LYS A 172 -0.59 12.52 -11.69
C LYS A 172 -1.76 13.00 -10.84
N MET A 173 -1.50 13.40 -9.61
CA MET A 173 -2.54 13.84 -8.66
C MET A 173 -3.26 15.12 -9.10
N GLN A 174 -2.58 16.00 -9.84
CA GLN A 174 -3.13 17.28 -10.27
C GLN A 174 -3.81 17.23 -11.65
N LEU A 175 -3.31 16.38 -12.56
CA LEU A 175 -3.68 16.42 -13.97
C LEU A 175 -4.29 15.12 -14.50
N ALA A 176 -4.05 13.96 -13.83
CA ALA A 176 -4.54 12.71 -14.37
C ALA A 176 -6.06 12.58 -14.17
N SER A 177 -6.76 12.31 -15.27
CA SER A 177 -8.18 12.02 -15.28
C SER A 177 -8.44 10.71 -16.00
N GLY A 178 -9.44 9.95 -15.55
CA GLY A 178 -9.92 8.73 -16.20
C GLY A 178 -10.91 9.00 -17.33
N ILE A 179 -11.33 10.25 -17.47
CA ILE A 179 -12.24 10.71 -18.52
C ILE A 179 -11.59 11.84 -19.30
N LYS A 180 -12.09 12.08 -20.51
CA LYS A 180 -11.61 13.21 -21.31
C LYS A 180 -12.08 14.52 -20.69
N GLU A 181 -11.14 15.37 -20.31
CA GLU A 181 -11.43 16.74 -19.86
C GLU A 181 -11.83 17.62 -21.04
N GLU A 182 -12.73 18.56 -20.81
CA GLU A 182 -13.17 19.53 -21.81
C GLU A 182 -12.18 20.70 -21.96
N GLU A 183 -11.48 21.04 -20.86
CA GLU A 183 -10.50 22.13 -20.82
C GLU A 183 -9.08 21.56 -20.71
N GLU A 184 -8.14 22.23 -21.39
CA GLU A 184 -6.73 21.90 -21.30
C GLU A 184 -6.14 22.51 -20.03
N ILE A 185 -5.71 21.64 -19.09
CA ILE A 185 -5.08 22.04 -17.85
C ILE A 185 -3.57 22.04 -18.02
N THR A 186 -2.91 23.13 -17.70
CA THR A 186 -1.44 23.25 -17.73
C THR A 186 -0.88 23.30 -16.31
N TYR A 187 0.31 22.72 -16.11
CA TYR A 187 1.00 22.70 -14.82
C TYR A 187 2.51 22.89 -15.02
N ASP A 188 3.07 23.86 -14.30
CA ASP A 188 4.51 24.12 -14.36
C ASP A 188 5.29 23.10 -13.56
N VAL A 189 6.26 22.47 -14.17
CA VAL A 189 7.11 21.49 -13.53
C VAL A 189 8.59 21.82 -13.74
N MET A 190 9.36 21.70 -12.68
CA MET A 190 10.81 21.84 -12.73
C MET A 190 11.48 20.48 -12.86
N GLY A 191 12.47 20.41 -13.75
CA GLY A 191 13.28 19.22 -13.98
C GLY A 191 14.68 19.60 -14.46
N ARG A 192 15.48 18.57 -14.68
CA ARG A 192 16.84 18.72 -15.24
C ARG A 192 16.83 18.33 -16.72
N ASN A 193 17.43 19.17 -17.54
CA ASN A 193 17.67 18.90 -18.97
C ASN A 193 18.91 18.02 -19.15
#